data_63d6efa8f9294ae540aea3b9e9032d36
#
_entry.id   63d6efa8f9294ae540aea3b9e9032d36
#
_cell.length_a   1.000
_cell.length_b   1.000
_cell.length_c   1.000
_cell.angle_alpha   90.00
_cell.angle_beta   90.00
_cell.angle_gamma   90.00
#
_symmetry.space_group_name_H-M   'P 1'
#
loop_
_entity.id
_entity.type
_entity.pdbx_description
1 polymer ?
#
loop_
_entity_poly.entity_id
_entity_poly.type
_entity_poly.pdbx_seq_one_letter_code
_entity_poly.pdbx_strand_id
1 'polypeptide(L)'
;MDRLRLLPMDLPTITVSTIGNTKSKSSFVRRLTVGFVILAVLGLLYVPAYHSAQSPFLGETPSPAESPGSLHSLASVAQLPGWSYNTSRDLCVYIHPGNTTSILSPTGICSLPPYLLIIVCSAVANQEARTAIRSTWANKYNLDNLYNFTVKVAFLLGQSDNDTLNNLIVEESSQYNDIVQERFLDTYNNLTLKSVMMLKWVMSNCDQTKYLMKTDDDMFVNIPLLLQTLHSKPKTETLLGSLICNARPILDPKNKWYMPKYMYSEKTYPNYLSGTGYVMSMGVASKLYQAALVTPLLHLEDVYITGLCAKRAKVRPVNHPGFGYGPRKMDPCVLRNAITTHKVNASNMYVIWIKVNNASVICNNRTRVDRKSITLSRSSRNAGYYVFKKKTINRLCAISIVSLWIISL
;
A
#
# COMPACT_ATOMS: atom_id res chain seq x y z
N MET A 1 -20.84 -27.06 36.65
CA MET A 1 -20.29 -28.32 36.10
C MET A 1 -21.16 -28.76 34.95
N ASP A 2 -20.84 -28.34 33.74
CA ASP A 2 -21.39 -28.96 32.54
C ASP A 2 -20.37 -28.83 31.43
N ARG A 3 -19.89 -29.98 30.98
CA ARG A 3 -18.89 -30.14 29.93
C ARG A 3 -19.58 -30.01 28.58
N LEU A 4 -19.27 -28.97 27.84
CA LEU A 4 -19.61 -28.90 26.41
C LEU A 4 -18.71 -29.84 25.60
N ARG A 5 -19.35 -30.90 25.06
CA ARG A 5 -18.72 -31.84 24.11
C ARG A 5 -18.58 -31.17 22.76
N LEU A 6 -17.35 -31.10 22.26
CA LEU A 6 -17.03 -30.78 20.88
C LEU A 6 -17.38 -31.97 19.98
N LEU A 7 -18.17 -31.74 18.95
CA LEU A 7 -18.44 -32.70 17.87
C LEU A 7 -17.21 -32.76 16.94
N PRO A 8 -16.80 -33.93 16.45
CA PRO A 8 -15.71 -34.07 15.51
C PRO A 8 -16.14 -33.63 14.10
N MET A 9 -15.34 -32.78 13.44
CA MET A 9 -15.43 -32.52 12.02
C MET A 9 -14.71 -33.61 11.27
N ASP A 10 -15.43 -34.32 10.41
CA ASP A 10 -14.87 -35.28 9.46
C ASP A 10 -14.04 -34.55 8.38
N LEU A 11 -12.75 -34.84 8.33
CA LEU A 11 -11.86 -34.46 7.24
C LEU A 11 -11.95 -35.53 6.14
N PRO A 12 -12.06 -35.16 4.86
CA PRO A 12 -11.96 -36.12 3.77
C PRO A 12 -10.53 -36.67 3.66
N THR A 13 -10.41 -37.98 3.69
CA THR A 13 -9.17 -38.73 3.52
C THR A 13 -8.73 -38.66 2.06
N ILE A 14 -7.57 -38.02 1.81
CA ILE A 14 -6.91 -38.07 0.49
C ILE A 14 -6.09 -39.35 0.39
N THR A 15 -6.54 -40.29 -0.41
CA THR A 15 -5.79 -41.49 -0.80
C THR A 15 -4.70 -41.09 -1.79
N VAL A 16 -3.43 -41.29 -1.38
CA VAL A 16 -2.26 -41.19 -2.26
C VAL A 16 -2.11 -42.49 -3.01
N SER A 17 -2.39 -42.49 -4.31
CA SER A 17 -2.06 -43.60 -5.21
C SER A 17 -0.63 -43.45 -5.71
N THR A 18 0.21 -44.39 -5.32
CA THR A 18 1.56 -44.61 -5.86
C THR A 18 1.48 -45.05 -7.32
N ILE A 19 1.95 -44.23 -8.25
CA ILE A 19 2.09 -44.62 -9.67
C ILE A 19 3.51 -45.12 -9.92
N GLY A 20 3.53 -46.33 -10.39
CA GLY A 20 4.74 -47.08 -10.75
C GLY A 20 5.53 -46.47 -11.92
N ASN A 21 6.79 -46.77 -11.88
CA ASN A 21 7.84 -46.41 -12.82
C ASN A 21 7.65 -47.08 -14.18
N THR A 22 7.40 -46.32 -15.26
CA THR A 22 7.54 -46.78 -16.64
C THR A 22 8.53 -45.91 -17.41
N LYS A 23 9.73 -46.44 -17.61
CA LYS A 23 10.69 -45.99 -18.61
C LYS A 23 10.13 -46.26 -20.01
N SER A 24 10.04 -45.19 -20.82
CA SER A 24 9.93 -45.15 -22.28
C SER A 24 8.94 -44.10 -22.79
N LYS A 25 9.40 -42.86 -22.86
CA LYS A 25 8.80 -41.81 -23.76
C LYS A 25 9.75 -40.61 -23.96
N SER A 26 11.05 -40.81 -23.86
CA SER A 26 12.06 -39.71 -23.93
C SER A 26 12.27 -39.16 -25.35
N SER A 27 11.98 -39.90 -26.41
CA SER A 27 12.24 -39.45 -27.78
C SER A 27 11.16 -38.54 -28.37
N PHE A 28 9.90 -38.76 -28.04
CA PHE A 28 8.77 -37.99 -28.59
C PHE A 28 8.67 -36.58 -27.96
N VAL A 29 8.87 -36.48 -26.65
CA VAL A 29 8.87 -35.23 -25.91
C VAL A 29 10.03 -34.34 -26.38
N ARG A 30 11.22 -34.91 -26.62
CA ARG A 30 12.39 -34.19 -27.12
C ARG A 30 12.21 -33.63 -28.54
N ARG A 31 11.47 -34.31 -29.38
CA ARG A 31 11.11 -33.79 -30.75
C ARG A 31 10.06 -32.71 -30.70
N LEU A 32 9.10 -32.77 -29.76
CA LEU A 32 8.09 -31.74 -29.56
C LEU A 32 8.71 -30.44 -29.01
N THR A 33 9.62 -30.53 -28.03
CA THR A 33 10.31 -29.34 -27.48
C THR A 33 11.18 -28.65 -28.52
N VAL A 34 11.91 -29.41 -29.36
CA VAL A 34 12.69 -28.83 -30.46
C VAL A 34 11.79 -28.11 -31.47
N GLY A 35 10.64 -28.71 -31.81
CA GLY A 35 9.64 -28.09 -32.71
C GLY A 35 9.10 -26.75 -32.16
N PHE A 36 8.76 -26.69 -30.88
CA PHE A 36 8.29 -25.45 -30.24
C PHE A 36 9.37 -24.36 -30.18
N VAL A 37 10.64 -24.72 -29.92
CA VAL A 37 11.75 -23.74 -29.93
C VAL A 37 11.97 -23.16 -31.34
N ILE A 38 11.90 -24.00 -32.38
CA ILE A 38 12.03 -23.53 -33.79
C ILE A 38 10.89 -22.58 -34.15
N LEU A 39 9.64 -22.91 -33.80
CA LEU A 39 8.49 -22.05 -34.05
C LEU A 39 8.57 -20.71 -33.29
N ALA A 40 9.07 -20.72 -32.05
CA ALA A 40 9.27 -19.50 -31.27
C ALA A 40 10.37 -18.61 -31.89
N VAL A 41 11.47 -19.17 -32.36
CA VAL A 41 12.55 -18.44 -33.04
C VAL A 41 12.08 -17.85 -34.38
N LEU A 42 11.31 -18.62 -35.18
CA LEU A 42 10.71 -18.13 -36.41
C LEU A 42 9.69 -17.01 -36.16
N GLY A 43 8.89 -17.08 -35.08
CA GLY A 43 8.01 -16.00 -34.67
C GLY A 43 8.74 -14.74 -34.28
N LEU A 44 9.85 -14.84 -33.55
CA LEU A 44 10.67 -13.69 -33.15
C LEU A 44 11.38 -13.01 -34.35
N LEU A 45 11.66 -13.75 -35.41
CA LEU A 45 12.25 -13.19 -36.66
C LEU A 45 11.16 -12.61 -37.57
N TYR A 46 9.94 -13.14 -37.55
CA TYR A 46 8.86 -12.68 -38.44
C TYR A 46 8.23 -11.36 -37.99
N VAL A 47 8.07 -11.14 -36.66
CA VAL A 47 7.46 -9.91 -36.12
C VAL A 47 8.23 -8.62 -36.51
N PRO A 48 9.56 -8.53 -36.41
CA PRO A 48 10.28 -7.35 -36.89
C PRO A 48 10.18 -7.13 -38.40
N ALA A 49 10.19 -8.20 -39.20
CA ALA A 49 10.08 -8.11 -40.67
C ALA A 49 8.70 -7.62 -41.11
N TYR A 50 7.62 -8.05 -40.41
CA TYR A 50 6.25 -7.61 -40.67
C TYR A 50 6.05 -6.12 -40.37
N HIS A 51 6.60 -5.63 -39.23
CA HIS A 51 6.56 -4.21 -38.89
C HIS A 51 7.37 -3.31 -39.80
N SER A 52 8.47 -3.81 -40.38
CA SER A 52 9.29 -3.05 -41.36
C SER A 52 8.64 -2.91 -42.73
N ALA A 53 7.72 -3.82 -43.12
CA ALA A 53 7.05 -3.82 -44.41
C ALA A 53 5.82 -2.90 -44.51
N GLN A 54 5.37 -2.30 -43.39
CA GLN A 54 4.18 -1.44 -43.35
C GLN A 54 4.44 0.06 -43.27
N SER A 55 5.66 0.54 -43.57
CA SER A 55 5.94 1.98 -43.64
C SER A 55 5.63 2.51 -45.07
N PRO A 56 4.63 3.37 -45.28
CA PRO A 56 4.42 4.00 -46.57
C PRO A 56 5.49 5.07 -46.81
N PHE A 57 6.21 4.95 -47.92
CA PHE A 57 7.06 5.97 -48.48
C PHE A 57 6.20 7.18 -48.86
N LEU A 58 6.32 8.28 -48.16
CA LEU A 58 5.80 9.59 -48.62
C LEU A 58 6.97 10.46 -49.07
N GLY A 59 6.87 10.85 -50.35
CA GLY A 59 7.88 11.61 -51.04
C GLY A 59 8.08 13.03 -50.49
N GLU A 60 9.30 13.47 -50.58
CA GLU A 60 9.76 14.82 -50.24
C GLU A 60 9.25 15.86 -51.24
N THR A 61 8.70 16.96 -50.73
CA THR A 61 8.55 18.23 -51.45
C THR A 61 9.46 19.27 -50.81
N PRO A 62 10.11 20.16 -51.61
CA PRO A 62 11.15 21.07 -51.08
C PRO A 62 10.55 22.25 -50.31
N SER A 63 11.23 22.57 -49.23
CA SER A 63 11.01 23.63 -48.24
C SER A 63 11.34 25.02 -48.75
N PRO A 64 10.64 26.08 -48.33
CA PRO A 64 11.13 27.45 -48.34
C PRO A 64 11.91 27.77 -47.04
N ALA A 65 12.92 28.65 -47.22
CA ALA A 65 13.93 29.04 -46.24
C ALA A 65 13.43 29.51 -44.86
N GLU A 66 14.16 29.06 -43.86
CA GLU A 66 13.99 29.37 -42.45
C GLU A 66 14.62 30.70 -42.02
N SER A 67 13.94 31.42 -41.12
CA SER A 67 14.52 32.42 -40.23
C SER A 67 14.92 31.78 -38.90
N PRO A 68 16.03 32.16 -38.24
CA PRO A 68 16.51 31.50 -37.03
C PRO A 68 15.79 32.06 -35.77
N GLY A 69 14.80 31.32 -35.31
CA GLY A 69 14.19 31.53 -34.01
C GLY A 69 14.23 30.22 -33.21
N SER A 70 15.07 30.18 -32.20
CA SER A 70 15.33 29.04 -31.34
C SER A 70 14.08 28.42 -30.75
N LEU A 71 13.55 27.34 -31.33
CA LEU A 71 12.72 26.38 -30.60
C LEU A 71 13.66 25.30 -30.04
N HIS A 72 14.05 25.45 -28.79
CA HIS A 72 14.57 24.33 -28.01
C HIS A 72 13.61 23.16 -28.14
N SER A 73 14.07 22.11 -28.77
CA SER A 73 13.46 20.78 -28.76
C SER A 73 12.99 20.48 -27.32
N LEU A 74 11.70 20.56 -27.06
CA LEU A 74 11.07 19.94 -25.92
C LEU A 74 11.25 18.44 -26.13
N ALA A 75 12.41 17.91 -25.70
CA ALA A 75 12.59 16.48 -25.51
C ALA A 75 11.33 15.99 -24.83
N SER A 76 10.63 15.02 -25.43
CA SER A 76 9.34 14.54 -24.99
C SER A 76 9.46 14.12 -23.52
N VAL A 77 9.04 14.99 -22.61
CA VAL A 77 9.05 14.69 -21.18
C VAL A 77 8.15 13.50 -20.99
N ALA A 78 8.71 12.38 -20.50
CA ALA A 78 7.92 11.18 -20.25
C ALA A 78 6.75 11.53 -19.32
N GLN A 79 5.55 11.22 -19.75
CA GLN A 79 4.33 11.54 -19.02
C GLN A 79 3.89 10.34 -18.16
N LEU A 80 3.27 10.63 -17.03
CA LEU A 80 2.66 9.62 -16.20
C LEU A 80 1.30 9.21 -16.79
N PRO A 81 1.02 7.92 -17.01
CA PRO A 81 -0.29 7.48 -17.49
C PRO A 81 -1.45 8.02 -16.64
N GLY A 82 -2.42 8.66 -17.28
CA GLY A 82 -3.55 9.33 -16.64
C GLY A 82 -3.27 10.74 -16.11
N TRP A 83 -1.99 11.17 -16.02
CA TRP A 83 -1.58 12.45 -15.42
C TRP A 83 -0.55 13.18 -16.30
N SER A 84 -0.97 13.58 -17.50
CA SER A 84 -0.13 14.39 -18.39
C SER A 84 0.09 15.80 -17.81
N TYR A 85 1.02 16.57 -18.41
CA TYR A 85 1.26 17.95 -17.98
C TYR A 85 0.04 18.86 -18.16
N ASN A 86 -0.91 18.51 -19.04
CA ASN A 86 -2.17 19.24 -19.28
C ASN A 86 -3.32 18.79 -18.34
N THR A 87 -3.15 17.70 -17.60
CA THR A 87 -4.18 17.18 -16.70
C THR A 87 -4.30 18.10 -15.48
N SER A 88 -5.53 18.53 -15.16
CA SER A 88 -5.76 19.36 -13.97
C SER A 88 -5.25 18.66 -12.72
N ARG A 89 -4.58 19.43 -11.87
CA ARG A 89 -4.12 18.99 -10.54
C ARG A 89 -4.97 19.58 -9.42
N ASP A 90 -6.06 20.26 -9.78
CA ASP A 90 -7.08 20.66 -8.82
C ASP A 90 -7.92 19.43 -8.42
N LEU A 91 -7.76 19.04 -7.19
CA LEU A 91 -8.42 17.84 -6.65
C LEU A 91 -9.95 17.97 -6.65
N CYS A 92 -10.48 19.19 -6.49
CA CYS A 92 -11.92 19.43 -6.42
C CYS A 92 -12.65 19.03 -7.71
N VAL A 93 -11.96 19.06 -8.87
CA VAL A 93 -12.47 18.61 -10.17
C VAL A 93 -12.85 17.12 -10.16
N TYR A 94 -12.16 16.32 -9.38
CA TYR A 94 -12.32 14.86 -9.36
C TYR A 94 -13.19 14.36 -8.21
N ILE A 95 -13.02 14.96 -7.02
CA ILE A 95 -13.68 14.46 -5.82
C ILE A 95 -15.03 15.12 -5.54
N HIS A 96 -15.35 16.25 -6.21
CA HIS A 96 -16.60 16.99 -6.03
C HIS A 96 -16.96 17.15 -4.54
N PRO A 97 -16.28 18.03 -3.76
CA PRO A 97 -16.38 18.08 -2.30
C PRO A 97 -17.81 18.26 -1.76
N GLY A 98 -18.65 18.99 -2.51
CA GLY A 98 -20.05 19.26 -2.13
C GLY A 98 -21.07 18.18 -2.50
N ASN A 99 -20.66 17.12 -3.24
CA ASN A 99 -21.56 16.12 -3.78
C ASN A 99 -21.19 14.71 -3.33
N THR A 100 -22.16 13.81 -3.18
CA THR A 100 -21.91 12.40 -2.97
C THR A 100 -21.34 11.77 -4.23
N THR A 101 -20.19 11.10 -4.11
CA THR A 101 -19.51 10.39 -5.20
C THR A 101 -19.48 8.89 -5.00
N SER A 102 -19.85 8.39 -3.82
CA SER A 102 -19.95 6.96 -3.54
C SER A 102 -21.11 6.33 -4.32
N ILE A 103 -20.80 5.25 -5.02
CA ILE A 103 -21.75 4.41 -5.79
C ILE A 103 -22.34 3.36 -4.85
N LEU A 104 -21.51 2.76 -4.01
CA LEU A 104 -21.89 1.83 -2.97
C LEU A 104 -21.37 2.35 -1.62
N SER A 105 -22.18 2.19 -0.59
CA SER A 105 -21.81 2.59 0.78
C SER A 105 -22.47 1.65 1.77
N PRO A 106 -21.73 1.11 2.76
CA PRO A 106 -22.28 0.22 3.76
C PRO A 106 -23.26 0.97 4.67
N THR A 107 -24.42 0.37 4.88
CA THR A 107 -25.44 0.94 5.74
C THR A 107 -25.13 0.69 7.21
N GLY A 108 -25.25 1.73 8.04
CA GLY A 108 -25.18 1.59 9.49
C GLY A 108 -23.80 1.26 10.07
N ILE A 109 -22.72 1.29 9.29
CA ILE A 109 -21.36 0.94 9.77
C ILE A 109 -20.90 1.85 10.92
N CYS A 110 -21.30 3.11 10.92
CA CYS A 110 -20.99 4.13 11.92
C CYS A 110 -22.23 4.62 12.70
N SER A 111 -23.34 3.89 12.71
CA SER A 111 -24.53 4.26 13.51
C SER A 111 -24.20 4.35 15.02
N LEU A 112 -23.28 3.52 15.48
CA LEU A 112 -22.57 3.70 16.76
C LEU A 112 -21.13 4.10 16.42
N PRO A 113 -20.65 5.27 16.89
CA PRO A 113 -19.31 5.74 16.57
C PRO A 113 -18.23 4.73 16.94
N PRO A 114 -17.47 4.20 16.00
CA PRO A 114 -16.41 3.25 16.32
C PRO A 114 -15.21 3.95 16.99
N TYR A 115 -14.55 3.24 17.90
CA TYR A 115 -13.26 3.69 18.42
C TYR A 115 -12.19 3.68 17.33
N LEU A 116 -12.22 2.67 16.45
CA LEU A 116 -11.30 2.52 15.31
C LEU A 116 -12.08 2.09 14.08
N LEU A 117 -12.01 2.90 13.03
CA LEU A 117 -12.45 2.54 11.69
C LEU A 117 -11.22 2.22 10.83
N ILE A 118 -11.19 1.04 10.24
CA ILE A 118 -10.13 0.62 9.33
C ILE A 118 -10.70 0.61 7.91
N ILE A 119 -10.12 1.41 7.03
CA ILE A 119 -10.44 1.39 5.60
C ILE A 119 -9.32 0.66 4.86
N VAL A 120 -9.68 -0.45 4.24
CA VAL A 120 -8.79 -1.27 3.42
C VAL A 120 -8.92 -0.84 1.97
N CYS A 121 -7.90 -0.19 1.41
CA CYS A 121 -7.84 0.13 0.00
C CYS A 121 -7.60 -1.15 -0.80
N SER A 122 -8.59 -1.59 -1.58
CA SER A 122 -8.53 -2.83 -2.36
C SER A 122 -8.81 -2.54 -3.83
N ALA A 123 -8.19 -3.29 -4.73
CA ALA A 123 -8.53 -3.22 -6.15
C ALA A 123 -9.82 -4.03 -6.42
N VAL A 124 -10.57 -3.64 -7.45
CA VAL A 124 -11.83 -4.29 -7.81
C VAL A 124 -11.68 -5.80 -8.00
N ALA A 125 -10.60 -6.24 -8.66
CA ALA A 125 -10.30 -7.65 -8.94
C ALA A 125 -9.84 -8.47 -7.71
N ASN A 126 -9.51 -7.84 -6.57
CA ASN A 126 -8.88 -8.51 -5.43
C ASN A 126 -9.87 -9.13 -4.43
N GLN A 127 -10.94 -9.77 -4.92
CA GLN A 127 -11.97 -10.41 -4.08
C GLN A 127 -11.37 -11.46 -3.13
N GLU A 128 -10.39 -12.24 -3.60
CA GLU A 128 -9.71 -13.25 -2.78
C GLU A 128 -9.01 -12.63 -1.56
N ALA A 129 -8.32 -11.51 -1.75
CA ALA A 129 -7.67 -10.78 -0.65
C ALA A 129 -8.70 -10.25 0.36
N ARG A 130 -9.82 -9.65 -0.11
CA ARG A 130 -10.91 -9.18 0.76
C ARG A 130 -11.53 -10.32 1.56
N THR A 131 -11.75 -11.47 0.91
CA THR A 131 -12.27 -12.68 1.57
C THR A 131 -11.32 -13.19 2.65
N ALA A 132 -10.01 -13.24 2.38
CA ALA A 132 -9.00 -13.66 3.36
C ALA A 132 -8.96 -12.69 4.56
N ILE A 133 -9.06 -11.39 4.33
CA ILE A 133 -9.12 -10.37 5.39
C ILE A 133 -10.36 -10.57 6.27
N ARG A 134 -11.56 -10.73 5.68
CA ARG A 134 -12.82 -11.00 6.41
C ARG A 134 -12.76 -12.29 7.23
N SER A 135 -12.04 -13.29 6.73
CA SER A 135 -11.91 -14.60 7.38
C SER A 135 -10.83 -14.64 8.46
N THR A 136 -9.98 -13.61 8.55
CA THR A 136 -8.83 -13.57 9.47
C THR A 136 -8.90 -12.36 10.41
N TRP A 137 -8.04 -11.38 10.25
CA TRP A 137 -7.89 -10.28 11.20
C TRP A 137 -9.08 -9.31 11.24
N ALA A 138 -9.88 -9.23 10.18
CA ALA A 138 -11.13 -8.47 10.12
C ALA A 138 -12.39 -9.35 10.29
N ASN A 139 -12.25 -10.52 10.90
CA ASN A 139 -13.39 -11.40 11.15
C ASN A 139 -14.42 -10.69 12.02
N LYS A 140 -15.67 -10.60 11.54
CA LYS A 140 -16.75 -9.83 12.18
C LYS A 140 -17.04 -10.29 13.60
N TYR A 141 -17.09 -11.60 13.84
CA TYR A 141 -17.33 -12.14 15.18
C TYR A 141 -16.26 -11.66 16.17
N ASN A 142 -14.98 -11.68 15.74
CA ASN A 142 -13.87 -11.23 16.58
C ASN A 142 -13.93 -9.72 16.83
N LEU A 143 -14.27 -8.92 15.80
CA LEU A 143 -14.39 -7.47 15.93
C LEU A 143 -15.51 -7.06 16.88
N ASP A 144 -16.63 -7.78 16.86
CA ASP A 144 -17.80 -7.44 17.67
C ASP A 144 -17.72 -8.00 19.11
N ASN A 145 -16.94 -9.08 19.36
CA ASN A 145 -17.01 -9.81 20.65
C ASN A 145 -15.69 -9.91 21.41
N LEU A 146 -14.52 -9.78 20.77
CA LEU A 146 -13.25 -10.04 21.43
C LEU A 146 -12.52 -8.78 21.91
N TYR A 147 -12.94 -7.60 21.51
CA TYR A 147 -12.25 -6.35 21.83
C TYR A 147 -13.09 -5.46 22.74
N ASN A 148 -12.42 -4.80 23.70
CA ASN A 148 -13.05 -3.81 24.59
C ASN A 148 -13.38 -2.49 23.88
N PHE A 149 -13.07 -2.38 22.59
CA PHE A 149 -13.29 -1.19 21.77
C PHE A 149 -14.05 -1.57 20.51
N THR A 150 -14.98 -0.72 20.10
CA THR A 150 -15.70 -0.91 18.84
C THR A 150 -14.77 -0.69 17.67
N VAL A 151 -14.55 -1.75 16.87
CA VAL A 151 -13.74 -1.72 15.66
C VAL A 151 -14.62 -2.03 14.46
N LYS A 152 -14.55 -1.21 13.43
CA LYS A 152 -15.24 -1.45 12.15
C LYS A 152 -14.23 -1.46 11.03
N VAL A 153 -14.49 -2.30 10.01
CA VAL A 153 -13.65 -2.45 8.82
C VAL A 153 -14.53 -2.30 7.58
N ALA A 154 -14.06 -1.52 6.61
CA ALA A 154 -14.68 -1.43 5.30
C ALA A 154 -13.59 -1.46 4.22
N PHE A 155 -13.98 -1.90 3.01
CA PHE A 155 -13.13 -1.94 1.83
C PHE A 155 -13.47 -0.76 0.93
N LEU A 156 -12.44 -0.01 0.51
CA LEU A 156 -12.60 1.10 -0.41
C LEU A 156 -12.08 0.72 -1.80
N LEU A 157 -12.96 0.83 -2.78
CA LEU A 157 -12.72 0.53 -4.18
C LEU A 157 -13.06 1.74 -5.06
N GLY A 158 -12.42 1.83 -6.23
CA GLY A 158 -12.93 2.61 -7.36
C GLY A 158 -13.78 1.73 -8.30
N GLN A 159 -13.91 2.18 -9.54
CA GLN A 159 -14.56 1.43 -10.62
C GLN A 159 -13.50 0.76 -11.51
N SER A 160 -13.85 -0.37 -12.09
CA SER A 160 -13.13 -0.98 -13.20
C SER A 160 -13.69 -0.45 -14.52
N ASP A 161 -12.89 -0.50 -15.58
CA ASP A 161 -13.33 -0.38 -16.98
C ASP A 161 -14.08 -1.64 -17.47
N ASN A 162 -14.09 -2.70 -16.66
CA ASN A 162 -14.82 -3.95 -16.92
C ASN A 162 -16.14 -3.99 -16.11
N ASP A 163 -17.27 -3.86 -16.79
CA ASP A 163 -18.59 -3.87 -16.17
C ASP A 163 -18.91 -5.18 -15.43
N THR A 164 -18.40 -6.32 -15.90
CA THR A 164 -18.57 -7.60 -15.19
C THR A 164 -17.97 -7.56 -13.80
N LEU A 165 -16.77 -6.99 -13.66
CA LEU A 165 -16.14 -6.82 -12.36
C LEU A 165 -16.91 -5.84 -11.46
N ASN A 166 -17.45 -4.75 -12.03
CA ASN A 166 -18.28 -3.81 -11.26
C ASN A 166 -19.56 -4.48 -10.74
N ASN A 167 -20.22 -5.34 -11.55
CA ASN A 167 -21.40 -6.09 -11.14
C ASN A 167 -21.09 -7.09 -10.01
N LEU A 168 -19.95 -7.78 -10.07
CA LEU A 168 -19.50 -8.66 -8.96
C LEU A 168 -19.28 -7.88 -7.66
N ILE A 169 -18.84 -6.62 -7.72
CA ILE A 169 -18.72 -5.77 -6.52
C ILE A 169 -20.10 -5.40 -5.94
N VAL A 170 -21.11 -5.20 -6.79
CA VAL A 170 -22.49 -4.97 -6.30
C VAL A 170 -23.01 -6.20 -5.53
N GLU A 171 -22.78 -7.40 -6.06
CA GLU A 171 -23.15 -8.66 -5.41
C GLU A 171 -22.39 -8.84 -4.07
N GLU A 172 -21.07 -8.63 -4.08
CA GLU A 172 -20.22 -8.69 -2.90
C GLU A 172 -20.68 -7.67 -1.83
N SER A 173 -21.01 -6.45 -2.23
CA SER A 173 -21.52 -5.41 -1.33
C SER A 173 -22.85 -5.80 -0.70
N SER A 174 -23.74 -6.41 -1.47
CA SER A 174 -25.05 -6.90 -0.98
C SER A 174 -24.88 -8.01 0.06
N GLN A 175 -23.88 -8.87 -0.12
CA GLN A 175 -23.59 -9.98 0.79
C GLN A 175 -22.96 -9.54 2.11
N TYR A 176 -21.98 -8.61 2.06
CA TYR A 176 -21.15 -8.29 3.23
C TYR A 176 -21.46 -6.93 3.86
N ASN A 177 -22.07 -6.00 3.12
CA ASN A 177 -22.37 -4.64 3.59
C ASN A 177 -21.17 -3.93 4.21
N ASP A 178 -19.98 -4.06 3.57
CA ASP A 178 -18.72 -3.50 4.05
C ASP A 178 -17.88 -2.83 2.94
N ILE A 179 -18.48 -2.58 1.77
CA ILE A 179 -17.81 -1.97 0.61
C ILE A 179 -18.26 -0.52 0.45
N VAL A 180 -17.27 0.37 0.34
CA VAL A 180 -17.40 1.73 -0.19
C VAL A 180 -16.83 1.71 -1.60
N GLN A 181 -17.66 1.99 -2.61
CA GLN A 181 -17.20 2.15 -3.98
C GLN A 181 -17.37 3.61 -4.42
N GLU A 182 -16.28 4.23 -4.86
CA GLU A 182 -16.25 5.63 -5.27
C GLU A 182 -16.11 5.78 -6.79
N ARG A 183 -16.61 6.89 -7.33
CA ARG A 183 -16.67 7.16 -8.77
C ARG A 183 -15.35 7.67 -9.31
N PHE A 184 -14.37 6.78 -9.49
CA PHE A 184 -13.12 7.03 -10.20
C PHE A 184 -12.57 5.71 -10.75
N LEU A 185 -11.74 5.76 -11.80
CA LEU A 185 -11.07 4.57 -12.34
C LEU A 185 -9.98 4.07 -11.37
N ASP A 186 -10.12 2.83 -10.88
CA ASP A 186 -9.24 2.24 -9.86
C ASP A 186 -7.91 1.78 -10.48
N THR A 187 -6.94 2.68 -10.48
CA THR A 187 -5.58 2.43 -10.97
C THR A 187 -4.55 2.82 -9.94
N TYR A 188 -3.31 2.31 -10.09
CA TYR A 188 -2.20 2.67 -9.21
C TYR A 188 -1.94 4.19 -9.17
N ASN A 189 -2.08 4.88 -10.30
CA ASN A 189 -1.84 6.32 -10.40
C ASN A 189 -3.00 7.17 -9.84
N ASN A 190 -4.13 6.55 -9.50
CA ASN A 190 -5.29 7.20 -8.89
C ASN A 190 -5.44 6.91 -7.38
N LEU A 191 -4.42 6.32 -6.74
CA LEU A 191 -4.43 6.03 -5.30
C LEU A 191 -4.59 7.30 -4.45
N THR A 192 -4.10 8.44 -4.91
CA THR A 192 -4.33 9.72 -4.24
C THR A 192 -5.80 10.11 -4.25
N LEU A 193 -6.49 9.98 -5.40
CA LEU A 193 -7.93 10.19 -5.47
C LEU A 193 -8.67 9.25 -4.51
N LYS A 194 -8.31 7.96 -4.54
CA LYS A 194 -8.86 6.94 -3.64
C LYS A 194 -8.78 7.37 -2.17
N SER A 195 -7.60 7.78 -1.71
CA SER A 195 -7.40 8.14 -0.30
C SER A 195 -8.07 9.46 0.08
N VAL A 196 -8.19 10.43 -0.85
CA VAL A 196 -8.94 11.66 -0.55
C VAL A 196 -10.45 11.40 -0.55
N MET A 197 -10.95 10.55 -1.44
CA MET A 197 -12.36 10.10 -1.42
C MET A 197 -12.66 9.31 -0.14
N MET A 198 -11.71 8.49 0.36
CA MET A 198 -11.80 7.89 1.69
C MET A 198 -12.01 8.94 2.77
N LEU A 199 -11.15 9.95 2.82
CA LEU A 199 -11.27 11.00 3.83
C LEU A 199 -12.62 11.73 3.72
N LYS A 200 -13.05 12.05 2.50
CA LYS A 200 -14.35 12.66 2.24
C LYS A 200 -15.50 11.79 2.75
N TRP A 201 -15.52 10.51 2.37
CA TRP A 201 -16.56 9.57 2.79
C TRP A 201 -16.62 9.42 4.31
N VAL A 202 -15.46 9.29 4.96
CA VAL A 202 -15.37 9.17 6.43
C VAL A 202 -15.88 10.44 7.11
N MET A 203 -15.54 11.64 6.61
CA MET A 203 -16.04 12.91 7.16
C MET A 203 -17.56 13.03 7.02
N SER A 204 -18.16 12.45 5.99
CA SER A 204 -19.61 12.54 5.75
C SER A 204 -20.42 11.47 6.47
N ASN A 205 -19.83 10.29 6.76
CA ASN A 205 -20.57 9.12 7.26
C ASN A 205 -20.11 8.64 8.64
N CYS A 206 -18.88 8.99 9.07
CA CYS A 206 -18.21 8.43 10.25
C CYS A 206 -17.41 9.48 11.03
N ASP A 207 -17.81 10.74 11.02
CA ASP A 207 -17.08 11.88 11.60
C ASP A 207 -16.85 11.79 13.11
N GLN A 208 -17.68 11.01 13.85
CA GLN A 208 -17.58 10.77 15.28
C GLN A 208 -16.61 9.62 15.64
N THR A 209 -16.01 8.98 14.66
CA THR A 209 -14.97 7.95 14.87
C THR A 209 -13.76 8.54 15.60
N LYS A 210 -13.18 7.81 16.55
CA LYS A 210 -12.01 8.33 17.28
C LYS A 210 -10.72 8.24 16.49
N TYR A 211 -10.48 7.08 15.83
CA TYR A 211 -9.30 6.83 15.01
C TYR A 211 -9.68 6.23 13.66
N LEU A 212 -9.01 6.70 12.61
CA LEU A 212 -9.09 6.16 11.25
C LEU A 212 -7.75 5.51 10.90
N MET A 213 -7.78 4.27 10.42
CA MET A 213 -6.63 3.60 9.81
C MET A 213 -6.89 3.39 8.33
N LYS A 214 -5.92 3.79 7.48
CA LYS A 214 -5.83 3.35 6.09
C LYS A 214 -4.84 2.20 6.01
N THR A 215 -5.18 1.16 5.26
CA THR A 215 -4.26 0.07 4.93
C THR A 215 -4.56 -0.49 3.54
N ASP A 216 -3.61 -1.24 2.96
CA ASP A 216 -3.82 -1.92 1.68
C ASP A 216 -4.34 -3.35 1.90
N ASP A 217 -4.82 -4.01 0.84
CA ASP A 217 -5.41 -5.35 0.93
C ASP A 217 -4.39 -6.50 0.98
N ASP A 218 -3.11 -6.20 0.81
CA ASP A 218 -1.98 -7.12 1.02
C ASP A 218 -1.31 -6.97 2.41
N MET A 219 -2.08 -6.48 3.39
CA MET A 219 -1.61 -6.21 4.74
C MET A 219 -2.28 -7.12 5.77
N PHE A 220 -1.49 -7.72 6.66
CA PHE A 220 -1.98 -8.25 7.92
C PHE A 220 -1.93 -7.17 8.99
N VAL A 221 -3.04 -6.96 9.72
CA VAL A 221 -3.16 -5.99 10.82
C VAL A 221 -3.38 -6.72 12.14
N ASN A 222 -2.51 -6.49 13.11
CA ASN A 222 -2.65 -6.98 14.49
C ASN A 222 -3.50 -5.98 15.29
N ILE A 223 -4.82 -6.15 15.23
CA ILE A 223 -5.79 -5.25 15.86
C ILE A 223 -5.57 -5.14 17.37
N PRO A 224 -5.38 -6.22 18.15
CA PRO A 224 -5.12 -6.10 19.60
C PRO A 224 -3.94 -5.20 19.93
N LEU A 225 -2.81 -5.36 19.22
CA LEU A 225 -1.61 -4.54 19.44
C LEU A 225 -1.82 -3.09 19.01
N LEU A 226 -2.57 -2.87 17.92
CA LEU A 226 -2.95 -1.52 17.48
C LEU A 226 -3.82 -0.81 18.51
N LEU A 227 -4.86 -1.47 19.02
CA LEU A 227 -5.75 -0.93 20.06
C LEU A 227 -4.97 -0.61 21.35
N GLN A 228 -4.08 -1.50 21.79
CA GLN A 228 -3.21 -1.27 22.94
C GLN A 228 -2.32 -0.03 22.69
N THR A 229 -1.76 0.12 21.50
CA THR A 229 -0.92 1.27 21.14
C THR A 229 -1.70 2.59 21.17
N LEU A 230 -2.93 2.60 20.63
CA LEU A 230 -3.78 3.79 20.60
C LEU A 230 -4.32 4.17 21.98
N HIS A 231 -4.60 3.19 22.82
CA HIS A 231 -5.10 3.41 24.18
C HIS A 231 -4.03 3.88 25.14
N SER A 232 -2.82 3.34 25.04
CA SER A 232 -1.73 3.63 25.98
C SER A 232 -1.21 5.08 25.91
N LYS A 233 -1.39 5.76 24.76
CA LYS A 233 -0.94 7.14 24.54
C LYS A 233 -1.95 7.93 23.72
N PRO A 234 -3.15 8.23 24.28
CA PRO A 234 -4.13 9.01 23.55
C PRO A 234 -3.57 10.41 23.28
N LYS A 235 -3.32 10.72 22.03
CA LYS A 235 -2.92 12.05 21.57
C LYS A 235 -4.06 12.63 20.76
N THR A 236 -4.37 13.90 20.99
CA THR A 236 -5.36 14.65 20.22
C THR A 236 -5.00 14.75 18.74
N GLU A 237 -3.70 14.81 18.44
CA GLU A 237 -3.16 14.83 17.07
C GLU A 237 -2.29 13.59 16.83
N THR A 238 -2.93 12.51 16.39
CA THR A 238 -2.25 11.25 16.05
C THR A 238 -2.14 11.11 14.55
N LEU A 239 -0.89 10.90 14.05
CA LEU A 239 -0.59 10.43 12.71
C LEU A 239 0.61 9.48 12.82
N LEU A 240 0.34 8.17 12.88
CA LEU A 240 1.31 7.10 13.16
C LEU A 240 1.44 6.12 12.01
N GLY A 241 2.65 5.68 11.73
CA GLY A 241 2.94 4.67 10.72
C GLY A 241 4.44 4.38 10.63
N SER A 242 4.88 3.83 9.51
CA SER A 242 6.30 3.65 9.19
C SER A 242 6.84 4.92 8.50
N LEU A 243 7.66 5.70 9.19
CA LEU A 243 8.14 7.00 8.72
C LEU A 243 9.28 6.86 7.71
N ILE A 244 9.13 7.52 6.57
CA ILE A 244 10.13 7.64 5.51
C ILE A 244 10.68 9.06 5.53
N CYS A 245 12.02 9.18 5.60
CA CYS A 245 12.72 10.45 5.70
C CYS A 245 13.67 10.65 4.53
N ASN A 246 13.84 11.92 4.10
CA ASN A 246 14.81 12.33 3.07
C ASN A 246 14.65 11.61 1.73
N ALA A 247 13.46 11.08 1.42
CA ALA A 247 13.20 10.44 0.14
C ALA A 247 13.28 11.47 -1.00
N ARG A 248 13.82 11.03 -2.14
CA ARG A 248 13.97 11.84 -3.34
C ARG A 248 13.00 11.37 -4.42
N PRO A 249 12.48 12.28 -5.27
CA PRO A 249 11.73 11.90 -6.45
C PRO A 249 12.55 10.97 -7.36
N ILE A 250 11.94 9.89 -7.80
CA ILE A 250 12.54 8.98 -8.77
C ILE A 250 12.23 9.52 -10.17
N LEU A 251 13.28 9.80 -10.93
CA LEU A 251 13.19 10.44 -12.25
C LEU A 251 13.21 9.43 -13.41
N ASP A 252 13.36 8.15 -13.14
CA ASP A 252 13.30 7.08 -14.14
C ASP A 252 11.82 6.77 -14.49
N PRO A 253 11.36 7.03 -15.73
CA PRO A 253 9.98 6.78 -16.14
C PRO A 253 9.55 5.30 -16.09
N LYS A 254 10.49 4.37 -16.11
CA LYS A 254 10.21 2.92 -16.01
C LYS A 254 9.92 2.48 -14.59
N ASN A 255 10.24 3.31 -13.60
CA ASN A 255 9.99 3.00 -12.20
C ASN A 255 8.53 3.28 -11.84
N LYS A 256 7.88 2.38 -11.12
CA LYS A 256 6.48 2.55 -10.68
C LYS A 256 6.25 3.77 -9.77
N TRP A 257 7.30 4.31 -9.17
CA TRP A 257 7.27 5.53 -8.34
C TRP A 257 7.87 6.73 -9.09
N TYR A 258 7.88 6.69 -10.41
CA TYR A 258 8.32 7.80 -11.23
C TYR A 258 7.62 9.09 -10.84
N MET A 259 8.39 10.16 -10.65
CA MET A 259 7.86 11.49 -10.34
C MET A 259 8.32 12.48 -11.40
N PRO A 260 7.44 12.85 -12.35
CA PRO A 260 7.78 13.84 -13.36
C PRO A 260 8.03 15.22 -12.72
N LYS A 261 9.00 15.95 -13.25
CA LYS A 261 9.36 17.29 -12.75
C LYS A 261 8.22 18.29 -12.87
N TYR A 262 7.30 18.14 -13.84
CA TYR A 262 6.13 19.00 -13.96
C TYR A 262 5.12 18.78 -12.80
N MET A 263 5.15 17.62 -12.16
CA MET A 263 4.28 17.31 -11.02
C MET A 263 4.93 17.67 -9.68
N TYR A 264 6.25 17.46 -9.54
CA TYR A 264 7.01 17.81 -8.34
C TYR A 264 8.46 18.17 -8.68
N SER A 265 8.86 19.42 -8.41
CA SER A 265 10.18 19.98 -8.79
C SER A 265 11.20 20.00 -7.64
N GLU A 266 10.77 19.79 -6.41
CA GLU A 266 11.65 19.85 -5.24
C GLU A 266 12.63 18.66 -5.18
N LYS A 267 13.81 18.88 -4.59
CA LYS A 267 14.86 17.86 -4.49
C LYS A 267 14.53 16.69 -3.57
N THR A 268 13.66 16.91 -2.58
CA THR A 268 13.28 15.90 -1.58
C THR A 268 11.81 16.07 -1.20
N TYR A 269 11.16 14.96 -0.89
CA TYR A 269 9.84 14.98 -0.28
C TYR A 269 9.89 15.44 1.18
N PRO A 270 8.83 16.05 1.73
CA PRO A 270 8.69 16.14 3.18
C PRO A 270 8.70 14.72 3.79
N ASN A 271 9.00 14.59 5.07
CA ASN A 271 8.87 13.30 5.75
C ASN A 271 7.41 12.84 5.69
N TYR A 272 7.17 11.56 5.37
CA TYR A 272 5.85 10.98 5.19
C TYR A 272 5.79 9.56 5.77
N LEU A 273 4.59 9.00 5.92
CA LEU A 273 4.39 7.62 6.33
C LEU A 273 4.18 6.75 5.10
N SER A 274 4.70 5.53 5.13
CA SER A 274 4.46 4.56 4.04
C SER A 274 2.98 4.30 3.83
N GLY A 275 2.55 4.29 2.57
CA GLY A 275 1.17 4.06 2.15
C GLY A 275 0.62 2.68 2.50
N THR A 276 1.48 1.71 2.82
CA THR A 276 1.05 0.35 3.20
C THR A 276 0.12 0.32 4.40
N GLY A 277 0.27 1.27 5.34
CA GLY A 277 -0.66 1.43 6.45
C GLY A 277 -0.25 2.51 7.43
N TYR A 278 -1.21 3.36 7.78
CA TYR A 278 -1.05 4.41 8.77
C TYR A 278 -2.37 4.68 9.50
N VAL A 279 -2.29 5.18 10.72
CA VAL A 279 -3.45 5.52 11.55
C VAL A 279 -3.40 6.98 11.97
N MET A 280 -4.57 7.61 12.02
CA MET A 280 -4.74 8.99 12.41
C MET A 280 -5.93 9.19 13.34
N SER A 281 -5.90 10.23 14.19
CA SER A 281 -7.10 10.68 14.89
C SER A 281 -8.05 11.38 13.92
N MET A 282 -9.35 11.39 14.21
CA MET A 282 -10.35 11.99 13.35
C MET A 282 -10.09 13.49 13.12
N GLY A 283 -9.65 14.22 14.14
CA GLY A 283 -9.26 15.62 13.97
C GLY A 283 -8.11 15.83 12.99
N VAL A 284 -7.16 14.87 12.92
CA VAL A 284 -6.11 14.87 11.90
C VAL A 284 -6.66 14.52 10.54
N ALA A 285 -7.54 13.52 10.41
CA ALA A 285 -8.19 13.17 9.15
C ALA A 285 -8.91 14.38 8.53
N SER A 286 -9.67 15.13 9.34
CA SER A 286 -10.33 16.37 8.90
C SER A 286 -9.32 17.42 8.41
N LYS A 287 -8.24 17.67 9.18
CA LYS A 287 -7.17 18.62 8.76
C LYS A 287 -6.49 18.18 7.45
N LEU A 288 -6.24 16.89 7.25
CA LEU A 288 -5.62 16.36 6.03
C LEU A 288 -6.57 16.49 4.85
N TYR A 289 -7.87 16.23 5.03
CA TYR A 289 -8.87 16.44 3.99
C TYR A 289 -8.91 17.91 3.54
N GLN A 290 -9.04 18.85 4.47
CA GLN A 290 -9.04 20.28 4.15
C GLN A 290 -7.75 20.72 3.46
N ALA A 291 -6.59 20.22 3.90
CA ALA A 291 -5.32 20.51 3.26
C ALA A 291 -5.25 19.94 1.84
N ALA A 292 -5.84 18.76 1.60
CA ALA A 292 -5.87 18.13 0.28
C ALA A 292 -6.66 18.96 -0.74
N LEU A 293 -7.77 19.59 -0.35
CA LEU A 293 -8.59 20.42 -1.25
C LEU A 293 -7.82 21.61 -1.84
N VAL A 294 -6.75 22.05 -1.19
CA VAL A 294 -5.96 23.23 -1.61
C VAL A 294 -4.50 22.89 -1.93
N THR A 295 -4.15 21.61 -2.01
CA THR A 295 -2.81 21.13 -2.39
C THR A 295 -2.88 20.55 -3.79
N PRO A 296 -2.05 21.01 -4.76
CA PRO A 296 -2.03 20.42 -6.09
C PRO A 296 -1.79 18.92 -6.03
N LEU A 297 -2.62 18.13 -6.72
CA LEU A 297 -2.57 16.67 -6.74
C LEU A 297 -1.20 16.16 -7.15
N LEU A 298 -0.75 15.11 -6.46
CA LEU A 298 0.43 14.32 -6.76
C LEU A 298 0.01 12.84 -6.66
N HIS A 299 0.41 12.01 -7.62
CA HIS A 299 -0.08 10.64 -7.76
C HIS A 299 0.41 9.66 -6.68
N LEU A 300 1.58 9.93 -6.04
CA LEU A 300 2.07 9.13 -4.91
C LEU A 300 1.28 9.47 -3.65
N GLU A 301 0.36 8.61 -3.32
CA GLU A 301 -0.65 8.81 -2.26
C GLU A 301 -0.05 9.13 -0.90
N ASP A 302 0.93 8.36 -0.48
CA ASP A 302 1.57 8.47 0.83
C ASP A 302 2.38 9.77 0.97
N VAL A 303 3.12 10.16 -0.06
CA VAL A 303 3.80 11.46 -0.15
C VAL A 303 2.78 12.59 -0.11
N TYR A 304 1.64 12.44 -0.81
CA TYR A 304 0.61 13.46 -0.88
C TYR A 304 -0.10 13.65 0.47
N ILE A 305 -0.74 12.60 1.00
CA ILE A 305 -1.56 12.68 2.21
C ILE A 305 -0.70 12.93 3.46
N THR A 306 0.25 12.04 3.72
CA THR A 306 0.99 12.04 4.99
C THR A 306 2.24 12.91 4.94
N GLY A 307 2.64 13.38 3.76
CA GLY A 307 3.76 14.30 3.55
C GLY A 307 3.31 15.73 3.26
N LEU A 308 2.78 16.00 2.06
CA LEU A 308 2.46 17.36 1.61
C LEU A 308 1.27 17.94 2.37
N CYS A 309 0.15 17.23 2.45
CA CYS A 309 -1.03 17.67 3.18
C CYS A 309 -0.76 17.80 4.67
N ALA A 310 -0.02 16.85 5.26
CA ALA A 310 0.37 16.90 6.66
C ALA A 310 1.27 18.12 6.96
N LYS A 311 2.25 18.41 6.08
CA LYS A 311 3.08 19.61 6.18
C LYS A 311 2.23 20.90 6.13
N ARG A 312 1.28 20.96 5.19
CA ARG A 312 0.36 22.11 5.04
C ARG A 312 -0.56 22.27 6.25
N ALA A 313 -1.11 21.17 6.75
CA ALA A 313 -1.95 21.14 7.94
C ALA A 313 -1.19 21.33 9.26
N LYS A 314 0.15 21.46 9.22
CA LYS A 314 1.05 21.51 10.38
C LYS A 314 0.95 20.28 11.28
N VAL A 315 0.55 19.12 10.73
CA VAL A 315 0.50 17.83 11.40
C VAL A 315 1.83 17.12 11.19
N ARG A 316 2.39 16.56 12.26
CA ARG A 316 3.67 15.84 12.18
C ARG A 316 3.44 14.34 12.09
N PRO A 317 3.90 13.67 11.01
CA PRO A 317 3.91 12.21 10.96
C PRO A 317 4.93 11.64 11.96
N VAL A 318 4.55 10.57 12.66
CA VAL A 318 5.35 9.97 13.74
C VAL A 318 5.62 8.50 13.43
N ASN A 319 6.89 8.10 13.56
CA ASN A 319 7.30 6.71 13.40
C ASN A 319 6.84 5.84 14.56
N HIS A 320 6.32 4.66 14.25
CA HIS A 320 6.05 3.62 15.24
C HIS A 320 6.65 2.28 14.76
N PRO A 321 7.50 1.61 15.57
CA PRO A 321 8.23 0.41 15.13
C PRO A 321 7.34 -0.79 14.82
N GLY A 322 6.11 -0.81 15.32
CA GLY A 322 5.12 -1.83 15.01
C GLY A 322 4.62 -1.78 13.55
N PHE A 323 4.70 -0.62 12.89
CA PHE A 323 4.39 -0.49 11.47
C PHE A 323 5.60 -0.83 10.60
N GLY A 324 5.37 -1.39 9.41
CA GLY A 324 6.45 -1.72 8.48
C GLY A 324 5.95 -1.76 7.03
N TYR A 325 6.79 -1.29 6.12
CA TYR A 325 6.51 -1.29 4.66
C TYR A 325 7.09 -2.52 3.93
N GLY A 326 7.85 -3.35 4.62
CA GLY A 326 8.43 -4.59 4.07
C GLY A 326 7.78 -5.85 4.65
N PRO A 327 8.03 -7.02 4.04
CA PRO A 327 7.61 -8.30 4.60
C PRO A 327 8.31 -8.57 5.92
N ARG A 328 7.62 -9.20 6.86
CA ARG A 328 8.20 -9.64 8.13
C ARG A 328 8.49 -11.13 8.10
N LYS A 329 9.45 -11.56 8.94
CA LYS A 329 9.71 -12.97 9.16
C LYS A 329 8.42 -13.68 9.61
N MET A 330 8.13 -14.85 9.01
CA MET A 330 6.94 -15.65 9.35
C MET A 330 7.11 -16.41 10.68
N ASP A 331 7.65 -15.73 11.67
CA ASP A 331 7.84 -16.18 13.04
C ASP A 331 6.71 -15.66 13.92
N PRO A 332 6.02 -16.50 14.71
CA PRO A 332 4.88 -16.06 15.54
C PRO A 332 5.24 -14.92 16.50
N CYS A 333 6.43 -14.91 17.07
CA CYS A 333 6.85 -13.92 18.05
C CYS A 333 7.20 -12.58 17.39
N VAL A 334 7.73 -12.61 16.16
CA VAL A 334 7.94 -11.40 15.34
C VAL A 334 6.60 -10.81 14.95
N LEU A 335 5.67 -11.64 14.48
CA LEU A 335 4.34 -11.23 14.01
C LEU A 335 3.46 -10.67 15.15
N ARG A 336 3.49 -11.28 16.36
CA ARG A 336 2.77 -10.78 17.54
C ARG A 336 3.23 -9.40 18.00
N ASN A 337 4.50 -9.05 17.75
CA ASN A 337 5.08 -7.75 18.09
C ASN A 337 4.99 -6.72 16.94
N ALA A 338 4.36 -7.09 15.82
CA ALA A 338 4.12 -6.21 14.68
C ALA A 338 2.66 -5.76 14.63
N ILE A 339 2.41 -4.46 14.42
CA ILE A 339 1.07 -3.93 14.16
C ILE A 339 0.68 -4.26 12.71
N THR A 340 1.61 -4.07 11.76
CA THR A 340 1.37 -4.36 10.34
C THR A 340 2.46 -5.25 9.74
N THR A 341 2.05 -6.10 8.79
CA THR A 341 2.94 -6.93 7.96
C THR A 341 2.52 -6.82 6.51
N HIS A 342 3.43 -6.43 5.62
CA HIS A 342 3.17 -6.13 4.21
C HIS A 342 3.58 -7.31 3.30
N LYS A 343 3.06 -7.31 2.06
CA LYS A 343 3.22 -8.36 1.04
C LYS A 343 2.66 -9.70 1.49
N VAL A 344 1.46 -9.66 2.03
CA VAL A 344 0.72 -10.83 2.50
C VAL A 344 -0.38 -11.13 1.48
N ASN A 345 -0.19 -12.18 0.67
CA ASN A 345 -1.25 -12.69 -0.20
C ASN A 345 -2.33 -13.43 0.60
N ALA A 346 -3.45 -13.76 -0.02
CA ALA A 346 -4.59 -14.41 0.62
C ALA A 346 -4.20 -15.69 1.39
N SER A 347 -3.41 -16.57 0.79
CA SER A 347 -2.97 -17.83 1.43
C SER A 347 -2.11 -17.57 2.67
N ASN A 348 -1.16 -16.63 2.58
CA ASN A 348 -0.29 -16.25 3.69
C ASN A 348 -1.06 -15.54 4.81
N MET A 349 -2.18 -14.89 4.50
CA MET A 349 -3.06 -14.25 5.48
C MET A 349 -3.56 -15.27 6.52
N TYR A 350 -4.04 -16.43 6.05
CA TYR A 350 -4.46 -17.53 6.93
C TYR A 350 -3.30 -18.11 7.73
N VAL A 351 -2.12 -18.29 7.10
CA VAL A 351 -0.93 -18.80 7.80
C VAL A 351 -0.49 -17.87 8.92
N ILE A 352 -0.47 -16.56 8.66
CA ILE A 352 -0.12 -15.57 9.69
C ILE A 352 -1.17 -15.58 10.81
N TRP A 353 -2.46 -15.63 10.45
CA TRP A 353 -3.56 -15.67 11.42
C TRP A 353 -3.44 -16.85 12.39
N ILE A 354 -3.20 -18.05 11.86
CA ILE A 354 -2.97 -19.25 12.67
C ILE A 354 -1.74 -19.08 13.57
N LYS A 355 -0.63 -18.59 13.04
CA LYS A 355 0.62 -18.40 13.80
C LYS A 355 0.49 -17.39 14.93
N VAL A 356 -0.17 -16.26 14.67
CA VAL A 356 -0.34 -15.20 15.68
C VAL A 356 -1.25 -15.67 16.82
N ASN A 357 -2.28 -16.46 16.52
CA ASN A 357 -3.27 -16.95 17.49
C ASN A 357 -2.89 -18.30 18.15
N ASN A 358 -1.78 -18.92 17.77
CA ASN A 358 -1.35 -20.19 18.36
C ASN A 358 -0.87 -20.01 19.81
N ALA A 359 -1.73 -20.28 20.78
CA ALA A 359 -1.44 -20.13 22.21
C ALA A 359 -0.30 -21.03 22.72
N SER A 360 0.04 -22.12 22.01
CA SER A 360 1.14 -23.03 22.41
C SER A 360 2.53 -22.42 22.21
N VAL A 361 2.65 -21.35 21.42
CA VAL A 361 3.93 -20.66 21.19
C VAL A 361 4.14 -19.61 22.28
N ILE A 362 5.10 -19.88 23.19
CA ILE A 362 5.52 -18.94 24.24
C ILE A 362 6.63 -18.05 23.66
N CYS A 363 6.38 -16.76 23.58
CA CYS A 363 7.38 -15.78 23.16
C CYS A 363 8.15 -15.27 24.39
N ASN A 364 9.40 -15.68 24.54
CA ASN A 364 10.27 -15.15 25.58
C ASN A 364 10.53 -13.67 25.28
N ASN A 365 10.13 -12.78 26.18
CA ASN A 365 10.36 -11.32 26.12
C ASN A 365 11.84 -10.94 26.32
N ARG A 366 12.77 -11.70 25.79
CA ARG A 366 14.15 -11.25 25.68
C ARG A 366 14.26 -10.35 24.46
N THR A 367 13.90 -9.09 24.60
CA THR A 367 14.46 -8.01 23.78
C THR A 367 15.96 -8.02 23.98
N ARG A 368 16.65 -8.86 23.25
CA ARG A 368 18.10 -8.75 23.07
C ARG A 368 18.31 -7.48 22.23
N VAL A 369 18.41 -6.35 22.91
CA VAL A 369 19.19 -5.25 22.43
C VAL A 369 20.60 -5.83 22.35
N ASP A 370 21.02 -6.30 21.18
CA ASP A 370 22.44 -6.53 20.89
C ASP A 370 23.13 -5.17 20.97
N ARG A 371 23.46 -4.76 22.20
CA ARG A 371 24.55 -3.85 22.45
C ARG A 371 25.79 -4.61 22.04
N LYS A 372 26.22 -4.49 20.79
CA LYS A 372 27.62 -4.66 20.44
C LYS A 372 28.35 -3.64 21.29
N SER A 373 28.91 -4.10 22.38
CA SER A 373 29.88 -3.37 23.17
C SER A 373 31.05 -3.05 22.24
N ILE A 374 31.08 -1.82 21.75
CA ILE A 374 32.30 -1.26 21.18
C ILE A 374 33.21 -1.05 22.37
N THR A 375 34.10 -2.01 22.62
CA THR A 375 35.27 -1.86 23.45
C THR A 375 36.19 -0.85 22.76
N LEU A 376 36.05 0.41 23.13
CA LEU A 376 37.04 1.43 22.84
C LEU A 376 38.25 1.14 23.68
N SER A 377 39.31 0.61 23.06
CA SER A 377 40.65 0.57 23.65
C SER A 377 41.09 2.01 23.97
N ARG A 378 41.36 2.26 25.25
CA ARG A 378 42.04 3.48 25.71
C ARG A 378 43.44 3.56 25.11
N SER A 379 43.68 4.52 24.22
CA SER A 379 45.03 5.03 23.97
C SER A 379 44.96 6.56 23.99
N SER A 380 45.65 7.04 24.99
CA SER A 380 46.23 8.35 25.37
C SER A 380 46.09 9.60 24.48
N ARG A 381 45.65 10.65 25.16
CA ARG A 381 46.25 12.01 25.29
C ARG A 381 46.18 12.98 24.11
N ASN A 382 45.60 14.08 24.45
CA ASN A 382 45.90 15.50 24.25
C ASN A 382 44.95 16.34 23.37
N ALA A 383 44.33 17.28 24.10
CA ALA A 383 44.12 18.71 23.82
C ALA A 383 43.29 19.15 22.60
N GLY A 384 42.26 19.91 22.90
CA GLY A 384 41.63 20.81 21.93
C GLY A 384 40.14 21.09 22.25
N TYR A 385 39.88 22.13 23.02
CA TYR A 385 38.56 22.69 23.26
C TYR A 385 37.96 23.22 21.96
N TYR A 386 36.88 22.62 21.49
CA TYR A 386 35.93 23.27 20.59
C TYR A 386 34.49 23.04 21.10
N VAL A 387 33.87 24.16 21.47
CA VAL A 387 32.46 24.22 21.86
C VAL A 387 31.61 24.05 20.59
N PHE A 388 31.01 22.88 20.41
CA PHE A 388 29.97 22.69 19.42
C PHE A 388 28.58 22.75 20.08
N LYS A 389 27.80 23.79 19.74
CA LYS A 389 26.37 23.88 20.04
C LYS A 389 25.66 22.63 19.49
N LYS A 390 25.13 21.79 20.40
CA LYS A 390 24.25 20.67 20.06
C LYS A 390 22.99 21.15 19.34
N LYS A 391 22.93 21.04 18.00
CA LYS A 391 21.66 20.91 17.28
C LYS A 391 21.21 19.47 17.48
N THR A 392 20.07 19.28 18.14
CA THR A 392 19.42 17.99 18.32
C THR A 392 18.88 17.53 16.97
N ILE A 393 19.69 16.79 16.21
CA ILE A 393 19.24 16.10 14.98
C ILE A 393 18.55 14.82 15.44
N ASN A 394 17.28 14.67 15.08
CA ASN A 394 16.48 13.48 15.35
C ASN A 394 17.18 12.21 14.82
N ARG A 395 17.73 11.39 15.71
CA ARG A 395 18.46 10.14 15.41
C ARG A 395 17.63 9.06 14.69
N LEU A 396 16.33 9.24 14.55
CA LEU A 396 15.44 8.25 13.91
C LEU A 396 15.47 8.27 12.37
N CYS A 397 15.91 9.37 11.74
CA CYS A 397 16.00 9.44 10.28
C CYS A 397 17.35 8.93 9.70
N ALA A 398 18.35 8.63 10.53
CA ALA A 398 19.68 8.25 10.04
C ALA A 398 19.80 6.78 9.59
N ILE A 399 18.85 5.91 9.90
CA ILE A 399 18.96 4.45 9.69
C ILE A 399 18.34 4.00 8.35
N SER A 400 17.55 4.83 7.68
CA SER A 400 16.77 4.39 6.49
C SER A 400 17.53 4.41 5.15
N ILE A 401 18.75 4.90 5.07
CA ILE A 401 19.43 5.08 3.76
C ILE A 401 20.01 3.77 3.20
N VAL A 402 20.28 2.76 4.02
CA VAL A 402 20.97 1.53 3.57
C VAL A 402 20.00 0.48 2.99
N SER A 403 18.71 0.54 3.32
CA SER A 403 17.75 -0.51 2.94
C SER A 403 17.11 -0.31 1.55
N LEU A 404 17.22 0.85 0.93
CA LEU A 404 16.58 1.14 -0.36
C LEU A 404 17.36 0.64 -1.58
N TRP A 405 18.65 0.26 -1.41
CA TRP A 405 19.51 -0.19 -2.51
C TRP A 405 19.47 -1.71 -2.77
N ILE A 406 18.93 -2.51 -1.87
CA ILE A 406 18.96 -4.00 -1.97
C ILE A 406 17.69 -4.60 -2.60
N ILE A 407 16.66 -3.80 -2.89
CA ILE A 407 15.36 -4.30 -3.41
C ILE A 407 15.22 -4.07 -4.94
N SER A 408 16.25 -3.58 -5.63
CA SER A 408 16.25 -3.34 -7.09
C SER A 408 17.08 -4.36 -7.89
N LEU A 409 17.38 -5.54 -7.37
CA LEU A 409 17.91 -6.68 -8.12
C LEU A 409 16.96 -7.85 -8.10
#